data_061b4979452a37e0d20374287482ecdf
#
_entry.id   061b4979452a37e0d20374287482ecdf
#
_cell.length_a   1.000
_cell.length_b   1.000
_cell.length_c   1.000
_cell.angle_alpha   90.00
_cell.angle_beta   90.00
_cell.angle_gamma   90.00
#
_symmetry.space_group_name_H-M   'P 1'
#
loop_
_entity.id
_entity.type
_entity.pdbx_description
1 polymer ?
#
loop_
_entity_poly.entity_id
_entity_poly.type
_entity_poly.pdbx_seq_one_letter_code
_entity_poly.pdbx_strand_id
1 'polypeptide(L)'
;MIFALILMSVTGVTGLIYLLDVLYFSKKRVKGKKESIIIEYSKSFFPVLLAVFVIRSFIVEPFKIPSGSMMPTLIAGDFIAVNKFSYGVRFPVINNVLIPYGMPERGDVVVFHYPRDTSIDYIKRVVGLPGDTIKYENKKLFINGKLVPHIFEKNYEYMMNDNYRVPAKEFLETLGEVKHSILIHNVEGESGTFVVPEGNYFVMGDNRDNSSDSRVWGFVSEDLLVGKAFIIWLNLSEPSRIGDMIK
;
A
#
# COMPACT_ATOMS: atom_id res chain seq x y z
N MET A 1 5.16 11.30 -4.99
CA MET A 1 4.54 12.64 -5.16
C MET A 1 4.91 13.32 -6.48
N ILE A 2 6.19 13.49 -6.83
CA ILE A 2 6.65 14.19 -8.06
C ILE A 2 6.04 13.62 -9.35
N PHE A 3 6.01 12.29 -9.52
CA PHE A 3 5.46 11.66 -10.72
C PHE A 3 3.95 11.94 -10.92
N ALA A 4 3.16 11.94 -9.84
CA ALA A 4 1.74 12.25 -9.91
C ALA A 4 1.48 13.70 -10.34
N LEU A 5 2.31 14.65 -9.84
CA LEU A 5 2.26 16.05 -10.26
C LEU A 5 2.62 16.22 -11.73
N ILE A 6 3.67 15.55 -12.21
CA ILE A 6 4.05 15.60 -13.64
C ILE A 6 2.93 15.03 -14.50
N LEU A 7 2.39 13.86 -14.16
CA LEU A 7 1.31 13.23 -14.91
C LEU A 7 0.07 14.12 -14.96
N MET A 8 -0.33 14.71 -13.82
CA MET A 8 -1.45 15.64 -13.73
C MET A 8 -1.22 16.89 -14.61
N SER A 9 -0.01 17.48 -14.56
CA SER A 9 0.34 18.67 -15.33
C SER A 9 0.33 18.40 -16.83
N VAL A 10 0.96 17.30 -17.27
CA VAL A 10 1.02 16.92 -18.68
C VAL A 10 -0.38 16.57 -19.21
N THR A 11 -1.19 15.84 -18.44
CA THR A 11 -2.57 15.52 -18.79
C THR A 11 -3.41 16.81 -18.89
N GLY A 12 -3.27 17.72 -17.93
CA GLY A 12 -3.98 19.00 -17.94
C GLY A 12 -3.63 19.88 -19.14
N VAL A 13 -2.32 20.01 -19.45
CA VAL A 13 -1.86 20.81 -20.59
C VAL A 13 -2.32 20.21 -21.92
N THR A 14 -2.14 18.91 -22.12
CA THR A 14 -2.57 18.25 -23.36
C THR A 14 -4.09 18.28 -23.51
N GLY A 15 -4.83 18.10 -22.42
CA GLY A 15 -6.29 18.23 -22.40
C GLY A 15 -6.78 19.63 -22.73
N LEU A 16 -6.12 20.67 -22.19
CA LEU A 16 -6.45 22.06 -22.50
C LEU A 16 -6.23 22.38 -23.97
N ILE A 17 -5.07 21.96 -24.54
CA ILE A 17 -4.76 22.15 -25.97
C ILE A 17 -5.81 21.43 -26.83
N TYR A 18 -6.15 20.19 -26.49
CA TYR A 18 -7.18 19.42 -27.20
C TYR A 18 -8.55 20.10 -27.13
N LEU A 19 -8.95 20.54 -25.94
CA LEU A 19 -10.24 21.23 -25.75
C LEU A 19 -10.32 22.54 -26.54
N LEU A 20 -9.27 23.36 -26.50
CA LEU A 20 -9.18 24.61 -27.25
C LEU A 20 -9.23 24.37 -28.76
N ASP A 21 -8.58 23.30 -29.25
CA ASP A 21 -8.69 22.97 -30.68
C ASP A 21 -10.13 22.58 -31.06
N VAL A 22 -10.77 21.70 -30.30
CA VAL A 22 -12.15 21.25 -30.59
C VAL A 22 -13.14 22.41 -30.53
N LEU A 23 -13.03 23.27 -29.52
CA LEU A 23 -14.01 24.35 -29.33
C LEU A 23 -13.80 25.54 -30.27
N TYR A 24 -12.55 25.85 -30.61
CA TYR A 24 -12.21 27.12 -31.27
C TYR A 24 -11.41 26.92 -32.55
N PHE A 25 -10.25 26.26 -32.55
CA PHE A 25 -9.35 26.29 -33.69
C PHE A 25 -9.81 25.37 -34.84
N SER A 26 -10.39 24.19 -34.53
CA SER A 26 -10.87 23.29 -35.59
C SER A 26 -11.97 23.91 -36.44
N LYS A 27 -12.84 24.72 -35.83
CA LYS A 27 -13.96 25.40 -36.54
C LYS A 27 -13.47 26.49 -37.46
N LYS A 28 -12.32 27.11 -37.22
CA LYS A 28 -11.71 28.18 -38.04
C LYS A 28 -10.67 27.64 -39.03
N ARG A 29 -10.38 26.35 -39.02
CA ARG A 29 -9.36 25.74 -39.88
C ARG A 29 -9.86 25.59 -41.30
N VAL A 30 -9.11 26.12 -42.27
CA VAL A 30 -9.40 25.94 -43.69
C VAL A 30 -9.25 24.44 -44.07
N LYS A 31 -10.24 23.91 -44.81
CA LYS A 31 -10.20 22.51 -45.29
C LYS A 31 -8.89 22.22 -46.05
N GLY A 32 -8.18 21.18 -45.65
CA GLY A 32 -6.91 20.78 -46.28
C GLY A 32 -5.63 21.34 -45.62
N LYS A 33 -5.74 22.26 -44.64
CA LYS A 33 -4.56 22.72 -43.90
C LYS A 33 -4.17 21.70 -42.79
N LYS A 34 -2.89 21.28 -42.78
CA LYS A 34 -2.35 20.36 -41.74
C LYS A 34 -2.49 20.98 -40.36
N GLU A 35 -2.77 20.15 -39.38
CA GLU A 35 -2.76 20.51 -37.97
C GLU A 35 -1.35 20.86 -37.52
N SER A 36 -1.23 21.71 -36.50
CA SER A 36 0.06 21.89 -35.82
C SER A 36 0.45 20.60 -35.12
N ILE A 37 1.73 20.25 -35.17
CA ILE A 37 2.32 19.08 -34.51
C ILE A 37 1.90 19.01 -33.03
N ILE A 38 1.87 20.14 -32.33
CA ILE A 38 1.48 20.21 -30.92
C ILE A 38 0.03 19.76 -30.72
N ILE A 39 -0.87 20.18 -31.60
CA ILE A 39 -2.30 19.81 -31.53
C ILE A 39 -2.47 18.33 -31.84
N GLU A 40 -1.80 17.84 -32.87
CA GLU A 40 -1.84 16.42 -33.30
C GLU A 40 -1.38 15.50 -32.17
N TYR A 41 -0.24 15.77 -31.55
CA TYR A 41 0.26 14.99 -30.41
C TYR A 41 -0.64 15.14 -29.17
N SER A 42 -1.15 16.33 -28.87
CA SER A 42 -2.07 16.52 -27.75
C SER A 42 -3.34 15.69 -27.91
N LYS A 43 -3.92 15.64 -29.10
CA LYS A 43 -5.09 14.79 -29.41
C LYS A 43 -4.79 13.29 -29.26
N SER A 44 -3.64 12.85 -29.75
CA SER A 44 -3.26 11.45 -29.72
C SER A 44 -2.94 10.96 -28.32
N PHE A 45 -2.22 11.75 -27.52
CA PHE A 45 -1.76 11.33 -26.21
C PHE A 45 -2.74 11.62 -25.06
N PHE A 46 -3.55 12.66 -25.17
CA PHE A 46 -4.47 13.05 -24.08
C PHE A 46 -5.39 11.92 -23.60
N PRO A 47 -6.07 11.13 -24.47
CA PRO A 47 -6.94 10.05 -23.99
C PRO A 47 -6.18 8.98 -23.20
N VAL A 48 -4.97 8.64 -23.62
CA VAL A 48 -4.12 7.65 -22.95
C VAL A 48 -3.62 8.22 -21.62
N LEU A 49 -3.11 9.45 -21.63
CA LEU A 49 -2.67 10.14 -20.40
C LEU A 49 -3.80 10.29 -19.39
N LEU A 50 -4.99 10.63 -19.84
CA LEU A 50 -6.17 10.73 -18.99
C LEU A 50 -6.55 9.37 -18.38
N ALA A 51 -6.55 8.31 -19.18
CA ALA A 51 -6.83 6.96 -18.69
C ALA A 51 -5.80 6.54 -17.62
N VAL A 52 -4.50 6.72 -17.90
CA VAL A 52 -3.42 6.41 -16.95
C VAL A 52 -3.55 7.27 -15.68
N PHE A 53 -3.84 8.56 -15.84
CA PHE A 53 -4.04 9.47 -14.71
C PHE A 53 -5.22 9.02 -13.82
N VAL A 54 -6.36 8.68 -14.41
CA VAL A 54 -7.55 8.24 -13.66
C VAL A 54 -7.27 6.91 -12.94
N ILE A 55 -6.72 5.92 -13.65
CA ILE A 55 -6.42 4.60 -13.06
C ILE A 55 -5.47 4.77 -11.88
N ARG A 56 -4.35 5.45 -12.08
CA ARG A 56 -3.32 5.62 -11.04
C ARG A 56 -3.75 6.51 -9.88
N SER A 57 -4.53 7.56 -10.16
CA SER A 57 -4.93 8.50 -9.11
C SER A 57 -6.03 7.96 -8.21
N PHE A 58 -6.93 7.12 -8.75
CA PHE A 58 -8.15 6.72 -8.05
C PHE A 58 -8.29 5.22 -7.85
N ILE A 59 -7.72 4.37 -8.71
CA ILE A 59 -8.02 2.94 -8.71
C ILE A 59 -6.87 2.14 -8.11
N VAL A 60 -5.69 2.13 -8.76
CA VAL A 60 -4.58 1.26 -8.38
C VAL A 60 -3.26 2.01 -8.43
N GLU A 61 -2.49 1.91 -7.36
CA GLU A 61 -1.13 2.44 -7.29
C GLU A 61 -0.12 1.31 -7.09
N PRO A 62 0.92 1.22 -7.96
CA PRO A 62 2.00 0.25 -7.79
C PRO A 62 3.00 0.73 -6.74
N PHE A 63 3.39 -0.16 -5.83
CA PHE A 63 4.45 0.06 -4.84
C PHE A 63 5.51 -1.03 -4.96
N LYS A 64 6.78 -0.66 -4.76
CA LYS A 64 7.89 -1.60 -4.62
C LYS A 64 8.18 -1.82 -3.14
N ILE A 65 8.27 -3.07 -2.73
CA ILE A 65 8.61 -3.44 -1.36
C ILE A 65 10.13 -3.34 -1.15
N PRO A 66 10.60 -2.43 -0.27
CA PRO A 66 12.02 -2.23 -0.07
C PRO A 66 12.62 -3.07 1.06
N SER A 67 11.79 -3.64 1.95
CA SER A 67 12.25 -4.27 3.20
C SER A 67 11.57 -5.61 3.48
N GLY A 68 12.16 -6.39 4.39
CA GLY A 68 11.63 -7.69 4.80
C GLY A 68 10.65 -7.65 5.98
N SER A 69 10.11 -6.47 6.37
CA SER A 69 9.25 -6.37 7.55
C SER A 69 7.91 -7.08 7.43
N MET A 70 7.48 -7.41 6.21
CA MET A 70 6.25 -8.15 5.91
C MET A 70 6.50 -9.59 5.45
N MET A 71 7.74 -10.10 5.59
CA MET A 71 8.04 -11.50 5.31
C MET A 71 7.26 -12.43 6.23
N PRO A 72 6.81 -13.59 5.75
CA PRO A 72 7.01 -14.14 4.41
C PRO A 72 5.98 -13.67 3.37
N THR A 73 4.95 -12.94 3.80
CA THR A 73 3.85 -12.47 2.93
C THR A 73 4.37 -11.62 1.78
N LEU A 74 5.22 -10.64 2.08
CA LEU A 74 5.89 -9.79 1.09
C LEU A 74 7.40 -9.80 1.33
N ILE A 75 8.17 -9.91 0.24
CA ILE A 75 9.63 -9.87 0.29
C ILE A 75 10.17 -8.62 -0.40
N ALA A 76 11.39 -8.23 -0.03
CA ALA A 76 12.06 -7.13 -0.73
C ALA A 76 12.19 -7.45 -2.22
N GLY A 77 11.78 -6.51 -3.08
CA GLY A 77 11.76 -6.69 -4.54
C GLY A 77 10.37 -7.02 -5.11
N ASP A 78 9.38 -7.37 -4.30
CA ASP A 78 7.98 -7.48 -4.75
C ASP A 78 7.47 -6.11 -5.21
N PHE A 79 6.76 -6.10 -6.34
CA PHE A 79 5.93 -4.99 -6.76
C PHE A 79 4.48 -5.35 -6.53
N ILE A 80 3.81 -4.58 -5.70
CA ILE A 80 2.42 -4.82 -5.30
C ILE A 80 1.49 -3.81 -5.95
N ALA A 81 0.24 -4.19 -6.13
CA ALA A 81 -0.84 -3.30 -6.51
C ALA A 81 -1.68 -2.96 -5.27
N VAL A 82 -1.91 -1.68 -5.06
CA VAL A 82 -2.67 -1.13 -3.93
C VAL A 82 -3.97 -0.53 -4.43
N ASN A 83 -5.08 -1.04 -3.92
CA ASN A 83 -6.40 -0.51 -4.22
C ASN A 83 -6.65 0.73 -3.36
N LYS A 84 -6.64 1.89 -4.01
CA LYS A 84 -6.88 3.19 -3.35
C LYS A 84 -8.35 3.43 -3.01
N PHE A 85 -9.24 2.73 -3.69
CA PHE A 85 -10.67 2.86 -3.50
C PHE A 85 -11.18 2.18 -2.23
N SER A 86 -10.37 1.27 -1.63
CA SER A 86 -10.79 0.46 -0.48
C SER A 86 -11.23 1.30 0.73
N TYR A 87 -10.63 2.47 0.93
CA TYR A 87 -10.86 3.31 2.11
C TYR A 87 -11.32 4.72 1.77
N GLY A 88 -12.03 4.87 0.64
CA GLY A 88 -12.59 6.13 0.19
C GLY A 88 -11.94 6.71 -1.06
N VAL A 89 -12.66 7.61 -1.72
CA VAL A 89 -12.13 8.39 -2.84
C VAL A 89 -11.32 9.54 -2.26
N ARG A 90 -10.04 9.59 -2.62
CA ARG A 90 -9.12 10.62 -2.14
C ARG A 90 -8.72 11.56 -3.27
N PHE A 91 -8.50 12.82 -2.91
CA PHE A 91 -8.03 13.81 -3.88
C PHE A 91 -6.59 13.48 -4.31
N PRO A 92 -6.31 13.41 -5.64
CA PRO A 92 -4.95 13.16 -6.11
C PRO A 92 -3.98 14.18 -5.54
N VAL A 93 -2.77 13.72 -5.19
CA VAL A 93 -1.65 14.53 -4.66
C VAL A 93 -1.80 14.96 -3.20
N ILE A 94 -2.96 15.49 -2.77
CA ILE A 94 -3.17 15.98 -1.38
C ILE A 94 -3.66 14.88 -0.44
N ASN A 95 -4.11 13.76 -0.96
CA ASN A 95 -4.61 12.58 -0.23
C ASN A 95 -5.79 12.84 0.73
N ASN A 96 -6.46 13.97 0.65
CA ASN A 96 -7.65 14.26 1.43
C ASN A 96 -8.83 13.39 0.98
N VAL A 97 -9.58 12.84 1.93
CA VAL A 97 -10.78 12.03 1.65
C VAL A 97 -11.88 12.93 1.11
N LEU A 98 -12.34 12.65 -0.11
CA LEU A 98 -13.48 13.34 -0.75
C LEU A 98 -14.80 12.65 -0.42
N ILE A 99 -14.80 11.32 -0.50
CA ILE A 99 -15.97 10.49 -0.23
C ILE A 99 -15.48 9.34 0.63
N PRO A 100 -15.87 9.25 1.91
CA PRO A 100 -15.53 8.11 2.75
C PRO A 100 -16.29 6.86 2.25
N TYR A 101 -15.57 5.77 2.06
CA TYR A 101 -16.14 4.49 1.64
C TYR A 101 -15.27 3.37 2.17
N GLY A 102 -15.86 2.49 2.96
CA GLY A 102 -15.13 1.38 3.59
C GLY A 102 -14.16 1.82 4.70
N MET A 103 -13.80 0.89 5.52
CA MET A 103 -12.80 1.02 6.58
C MET A 103 -11.86 -0.18 6.52
N PRO A 104 -10.60 -0.04 6.99
CA PRO A 104 -9.74 -1.20 7.15
C PRO A 104 -10.35 -2.27 8.03
N GLU A 105 -10.26 -3.49 7.56
CA GLU A 105 -10.66 -4.67 8.31
C GLU A 105 -9.43 -5.32 8.97
N ARG A 106 -9.68 -6.07 10.04
CA ARG A 106 -8.61 -6.82 10.69
C ARG A 106 -8.05 -7.88 9.72
N GLY A 107 -6.74 -7.87 9.56
CA GLY A 107 -6.04 -8.72 8.60
C GLY A 107 -5.67 -8.03 7.29
N ASP A 108 -6.25 -6.86 6.98
CA ASP A 108 -5.88 -6.10 5.78
C ASP A 108 -4.40 -5.71 5.80
N VAL A 109 -3.72 -5.90 4.68
CA VAL A 109 -2.38 -5.36 4.46
C VAL A 109 -2.53 -3.97 3.84
N VAL A 110 -2.14 -2.94 4.58
CA VAL A 110 -2.37 -1.54 4.21
C VAL A 110 -1.07 -0.80 3.92
N VAL A 111 -1.12 0.06 2.92
CA VAL A 111 -0.10 1.10 2.67
C VAL A 111 -0.59 2.39 3.29
N PHE A 112 0.29 3.09 3.98
CA PHE A 112 0.00 4.35 4.67
C PHE A 112 1.24 5.24 4.76
N HIS A 113 1.03 6.53 4.91
CA HIS A 113 2.09 7.48 5.18
C HIS A 113 2.58 7.31 6.64
N TYR A 114 3.89 7.20 6.83
CA TYR A 114 4.47 6.97 8.15
C TYR A 114 4.15 8.13 9.11
N PRO A 115 3.59 7.88 10.31
CA PRO A 115 3.08 8.93 11.19
C PRO A 115 4.12 9.97 11.65
N ARG A 116 5.41 9.57 11.73
CA ARG A 116 6.49 10.49 12.15
C ARG A 116 7.14 11.23 10.98
N ASP A 117 6.95 10.73 9.74
CA ASP A 117 7.44 11.34 8.50
C ASP A 117 6.55 10.93 7.33
N THR A 118 5.57 11.76 7.01
CA THR A 118 4.57 11.48 5.96
C THR A 118 5.13 11.49 4.53
N SER A 119 6.42 11.78 4.36
CA SER A 119 7.09 11.64 3.05
C SER A 119 7.45 10.19 2.72
N ILE A 120 7.37 9.27 3.70
CA ILE A 120 7.73 7.87 3.60
C ILE A 120 6.47 7.00 3.68
N ASP A 121 6.34 6.07 2.75
CA ASP A 121 5.24 5.09 2.76
C ASP A 121 5.67 3.82 3.47
N TYR A 122 4.82 3.34 4.38
CA TYR A 122 4.96 2.08 5.08
C TYR A 122 3.86 1.11 4.65
N ILE A 123 4.17 -0.19 4.79
CA ILE A 123 3.22 -1.27 4.59
C ILE A 123 3.22 -2.18 5.80
N LYS A 124 2.05 -2.45 6.38
CA LYS A 124 1.84 -3.31 7.55
C LYS A 124 0.46 -3.96 7.49
N ARG A 125 0.26 -4.95 8.36
CA ARG A 125 -1.04 -5.61 8.54
C ARG A 125 -1.83 -4.93 9.66
N VAL A 126 -3.11 -4.68 9.42
CA VAL A 126 -4.05 -4.18 10.44
C VAL A 126 -4.34 -5.29 11.45
N VAL A 127 -3.95 -5.06 12.69
CA VAL A 127 -4.14 -6.00 13.81
C VAL A 127 -5.20 -5.49 14.76
N GLY A 128 -5.20 -4.20 15.09
CA GLY A 128 -6.17 -3.57 15.99
C GLY A 128 -7.03 -2.54 15.27
N LEU A 129 -8.32 -2.59 15.55
CA LEU A 129 -9.33 -1.64 15.09
C LEU A 129 -9.62 -0.60 16.19
N PRO A 130 -10.27 0.55 15.87
CA PRO A 130 -10.69 1.52 16.87
C PRO A 130 -11.42 0.88 18.04
N GLY A 131 -11.04 1.23 19.28
CA GLY A 131 -11.59 0.68 20.50
C GLY A 131 -10.99 -0.64 20.99
N ASP A 132 -10.15 -1.32 20.19
CA ASP A 132 -9.51 -2.56 20.62
C ASP A 132 -8.43 -2.34 21.68
N THR A 133 -8.31 -3.32 22.57
CA THR A 133 -7.17 -3.46 23.47
C THR A 133 -6.24 -4.54 22.91
N ILE A 134 -5.06 -4.13 22.47
CA ILE A 134 -4.03 -5.01 21.92
C ILE A 134 -2.98 -5.25 23.00
N LYS A 135 -2.69 -6.52 23.31
CA LYS A 135 -1.57 -6.90 24.18
C LYS A 135 -0.64 -7.81 23.40
N TYR A 136 0.63 -7.46 23.37
CA TYR A 136 1.69 -8.33 22.83
C TYR A 136 2.66 -8.66 23.97
N GLU A 137 2.78 -9.92 24.28
CA GLU A 137 3.60 -10.43 25.41
C GLU A 137 4.12 -11.81 25.12
N ASN A 138 5.41 -12.03 25.37
CA ASN A 138 6.07 -13.31 25.10
C ASN A 138 5.80 -13.84 23.68
N LYS A 139 5.84 -12.94 22.70
CA LYS A 139 5.57 -13.22 21.26
C LYS A 139 4.17 -13.72 20.97
N LYS A 140 3.25 -13.53 21.89
CA LYS A 140 1.84 -13.86 21.74
C LYS A 140 1.01 -12.58 21.63
N LEU A 141 0.10 -12.58 20.66
CA LEU A 141 -0.83 -11.49 20.43
C LEU A 141 -2.16 -11.77 21.12
N PHE A 142 -2.66 -10.82 21.84
CA PHE A 142 -4.00 -10.84 22.44
C PHE A 142 -4.78 -9.62 21.96
N ILE A 143 -6.04 -9.84 21.61
CA ILE A 143 -6.97 -8.78 21.21
C ILE A 143 -8.19 -8.88 22.11
N ASN A 144 -8.50 -7.81 22.83
CA ASN A 144 -9.60 -7.75 23.79
C ASN A 144 -9.55 -8.91 24.80
N GLY A 145 -8.35 -9.23 25.29
CA GLY A 145 -8.09 -10.31 26.23
C GLY A 145 -8.07 -11.71 25.64
N LYS A 146 -8.40 -11.89 24.36
CA LYS A 146 -8.41 -13.20 23.68
C LYS A 146 -7.08 -13.43 22.96
N LEU A 147 -6.45 -14.59 23.18
CA LEU A 147 -5.26 -15.01 22.47
C LEU A 147 -5.58 -15.19 20.96
N VAL A 148 -4.78 -14.59 20.11
CA VAL A 148 -4.77 -14.88 18.67
C VAL A 148 -3.99 -16.17 18.45
N PRO A 149 -4.62 -17.24 17.92
CA PRO A 149 -3.95 -18.52 17.75
C PRO A 149 -2.94 -18.46 16.61
N HIS A 150 -1.78 -19.05 16.84
CA HIS A 150 -0.80 -19.31 15.79
C HIS A 150 -0.23 -20.72 15.93
N ILE A 151 -0.01 -21.40 14.82
CA ILE A 151 0.44 -22.78 14.74
C ILE A 151 1.78 -22.81 14.02
N PHE A 152 2.78 -23.49 14.61
CA PHE A 152 4.09 -23.68 13.97
C PHE A 152 3.93 -24.46 12.65
N GLU A 153 4.52 -23.96 11.58
CA GLU A 153 4.53 -24.64 10.28
C GLU A 153 5.90 -25.23 9.96
N LYS A 154 6.94 -24.39 9.97
CA LYS A 154 8.29 -24.82 9.59
C LYS A 154 9.38 -23.88 10.11
N ASN A 155 10.62 -24.36 10.07
CA ASN A 155 11.78 -23.48 10.19
C ASN A 155 11.93 -22.67 8.89
N TYR A 156 12.26 -21.40 9.03
CA TYR A 156 12.44 -20.46 7.92
C TYR A 156 13.82 -19.83 8.00
N GLU A 157 14.44 -19.63 6.88
CA GLU A 157 15.70 -18.88 6.77
C GLU A 157 15.62 -17.92 5.61
N TYR A 158 16.13 -16.72 5.81
CA TYR A 158 16.23 -15.72 4.73
C TYR A 158 17.55 -14.98 4.78
N MET A 159 17.93 -14.40 3.64
CA MET A 159 19.13 -13.58 3.53
C MET A 159 18.82 -12.15 3.96
N MET A 160 19.52 -11.65 4.97
CA MET A 160 19.41 -10.23 5.35
C MET A 160 20.29 -9.36 4.46
N ASN A 161 21.48 -9.86 4.12
CA ASN A 161 22.44 -9.29 3.16
C ASN A 161 23.08 -10.50 2.45
N ASP A 162 23.86 -10.27 1.42
CA ASP A 162 24.48 -11.33 0.60
C ASP A 162 25.24 -12.41 1.37
N ASN A 163 25.58 -12.16 2.65
CA ASN A 163 26.43 -13.06 3.45
C ASN A 163 25.83 -13.49 4.79
N TYR A 164 24.62 -13.04 5.17
CA TYR A 164 24.05 -13.37 6.48
C TYR A 164 22.66 -13.97 6.40
N ARG A 165 22.56 -15.27 6.78
CA ARG A 165 21.28 -15.98 6.92
C ARG A 165 20.69 -15.73 8.29
N VAL A 166 19.44 -15.34 8.31
CA VAL A 166 18.68 -15.10 9.55
C VAL A 166 17.73 -16.27 9.74
N PRO A 167 17.92 -17.06 10.82
CA PRO A 167 16.97 -18.11 11.16
C PRO A 167 15.71 -17.53 11.81
N ALA A 168 14.56 -18.05 11.41
CA ALA A 168 13.26 -17.72 11.97
C ALA A 168 12.40 -18.99 12.04
N LYS A 169 11.24 -18.86 12.68
CA LYS A 169 10.18 -19.89 12.64
C LYS A 169 8.96 -19.27 11.99
N GLU A 170 8.40 -19.98 11.02
CA GLU A 170 7.14 -19.60 10.38
C GLU A 170 5.97 -20.22 11.13
N PHE A 171 4.98 -19.41 11.41
CA PHE A 171 3.72 -19.78 12.03
C PHE A 171 2.56 -19.33 11.17
N LEU A 172 1.52 -20.13 11.10
CA LEU A 172 0.22 -19.73 10.57
C LEU A 172 -0.60 -19.08 11.68
N GLU A 173 -0.82 -17.78 11.60
CA GLU A 173 -1.65 -17.02 12.53
C GLU A 173 -3.06 -16.88 11.99
N THR A 174 -4.06 -16.98 12.88
CA THR A 174 -5.48 -16.78 12.55
C THR A 174 -5.96 -15.48 13.19
N LEU A 175 -6.01 -14.41 12.39
CA LEU A 175 -6.40 -13.06 12.81
C LEU A 175 -7.85 -12.77 12.37
N GLY A 176 -8.82 -13.08 13.24
CA GLY A 176 -10.23 -13.09 12.84
C GLY A 176 -10.51 -14.20 11.83
N GLU A 177 -10.96 -13.86 10.65
CA GLU A 177 -11.21 -14.81 9.55
C GLU A 177 -9.99 -14.99 8.63
N VAL A 178 -8.99 -14.12 8.76
CA VAL A 178 -7.80 -14.12 7.89
C VAL A 178 -6.74 -15.04 8.47
N LYS A 179 -6.26 -15.98 7.66
CA LYS A 179 -5.09 -16.81 7.95
C LYS A 179 -3.91 -16.30 7.15
N HIS A 180 -2.79 -16.06 7.81
CA HIS A 180 -1.57 -15.57 7.18
C HIS A 180 -0.34 -16.08 7.93
N SER A 181 0.79 -16.16 7.23
CA SER A 181 2.06 -16.55 7.82
C SER A 181 2.72 -15.39 8.53
N ILE A 182 3.35 -15.69 9.66
CA ILE A 182 4.19 -14.75 10.41
C ILE A 182 5.55 -15.37 10.66
N LEU A 183 6.59 -14.53 10.79
CA LEU A 183 7.92 -14.95 11.21
C LEU A 183 8.20 -14.51 12.65
N ILE A 184 8.68 -15.45 13.44
CA ILE A 184 9.14 -15.21 14.82
C ILE A 184 10.60 -15.68 14.93
N HIS A 185 11.46 -14.79 15.44
CA HIS A 185 12.89 -15.05 15.63
C HIS A 185 13.19 -15.46 17.08
N ASN A 186 14.34 -16.06 17.29
CA ASN A 186 14.80 -16.39 18.66
C ASN A 186 15.59 -15.23 19.28
N VAL A 187 14.93 -14.07 19.39
CA VAL A 187 15.47 -12.86 20.01
C VAL A 187 14.49 -12.38 21.06
N GLU A 188 14.92 -11.50 21.95
CA GLU A 188 14.00 -10.86 22.90
C GLU A 188 12.99 -9.99 22.13
N GLY A 189 11.70 -10.17 22.38
CA GLY A 189 10.63 -9.45 21.68
C GLY A 189 10.09 -8.28 22.49
N GLU A 190 9.55 -7.30 21.81
CA GLU A 190 8.84 -6.21 22.46
C GLU A 190 7.57 -6.72 23.16
N SER A 191 7.20 -6.08 24.25
CA SER A 191 5.99 -6.37 25.01
C SER A 191 5.27 -5.07 25.34
N GLY A 192 3.95 -5.08 25.30
CA GLY A 192 3.15 -3.88 25.61
C GLY A 192 1.66 -4.13 25.55
N THR A 193 0.92 -3.17 26.10
CA THR A 193 -0.55 -3.12 26.01
C THR A 193 -0.94 -1.76 25.46
N PHE A 194 -1.80 -1.76 24.45
CA PHE A 194 -2.17 -0.58 23.68
C PHE A 194 -3.69 -0.55 23.52
N VAL A 195 -4.32 0.58 23.79
CA VAL A 195 -5.75 0.81 23.51
C VAL A 195 -5.81 1.66 22.24
N VAL A 196 -6.45 1.14 21.22
CA VAL A 196 -6.52 1.80 19.90
C VAL A 196 -7.53 2.94 19.98
N PRO A 197 -7.12 4.21 19.76
CA PRO A 197 -8.06 5.33 19.77
C PRO A 197 -9.03 5.29 18.59
N GLU A 198 -10.16 6.00 18.70
CA GLU A 198 -11.08 6.23 17.59
C GLU A 198 -10.36 6.87 16.39
N GLY A 199 -10.73 6.45 15.17
CA GLY A 199 -10.11 6.91 13.93
C GLY A 199 -8.65 6.46 13.73
N ASN A 200 -8.16 5.48 14.50
CA ASN A 200 -6.80 4.97 14.44
C ASN A 200 -6.77 3.45 14.31
N TYR A 201 -5.66 2.94 13.81
CA TYR A 201 -5.40 1.51 13.64
C TYR A 201 -4.08 1.11 14.27
N PHE A 202 -4.03 -0.10 14.83
CA PHE A 202 -2.80 -0.73 15.30
C PHE A 202 -2.33 -1.71 14.24
N VAL A 203 -1.15 -1.50 13.72
CA VAL A 203 -0.61 -2.30 12.63
C VAL A 203 0.68 -3.02 13.04
N MET A 204 0.89 -4.22 12.51
CA MET A 204 2.10 -5.01 12.75
C MET A 204 2.67 -5.54 11.44
N GLY A 205 4.00 -5.73 11.41
CA GLY A 205 4.63 -6.49 10.35
C GLY A 205 4.46 -7.99 10.55
N ASP A 206 4.36 -8.75 9.47
CA ASP A 206 4.30 -10.21 9.52
C ASP A 206 5.64 -10.81 9.96
N ASN A 207 6.76 -10.12 9.71
CA ASN A 207 8.08 -10.44 10.28
C ASN A 207 8.19 -9.80 11.68
N ARG A 208 7.56 -10.43 12.67
CA ARG A 208 7.25 -9.89 14.01
C ARG A 208 8.41 -9.24 14.71
N ASP A 209 9.57 -9.88 14.73
CA ASP A 209 10.74 -9.38 15.46
C ASP A 209 11.68 -8.55 14.56
N ASN A 210 11.37 -8.40 13.27
CA ASN A 210 12.12 -7.57 12.33
C ASN A 210 11.20 -6.54 11.65
N SER A 211 10.37 -5.87 12.46
CA SER A 211 9.42 -4.88 11.98
C SER A 211 9.35 -3.69 12.95
N SER A 212 9.63 -2.50 12.43
CA SER A 212 9.25 -1.26 13.10
C SER A 212 7.79 -0.97 12.77
N ASP A 213 6.90 -1.11 13.77
CA ASP A 213 5.46 -1.00 13.61
C ASP A 213 4.79 -0.31 14.81
N SER A 214 3.50 -0.47 15.00
CA SER A 214 2.75 0.23 16.06
C SER A 214 3.24 -0.05 17.47
N ARG A 215 3.95 -1.14 17.70
CA ARG A 215 4.59 -1.43 18.98
C ARG A 215 5.68 -0.41 19.33
N VAL A 216 6.32 0.20 18.31
CA VAL A 216 7.45 1.14 18.46
C VAL A 216 7.03 2.60 18.34
N TRP A 217 6.17 2.92 17.37
CA TRP A 217 5.85 4.30 17.01
C TRP A 217 4.37 4.68 17.21
N GLY A 218 3.50 3.73 17.61
CA GLY A 218 2.11 4.00 17.96
C GLY A 218 1.13 3.71 16.82
N PHE A 219 0.07 4.49 16.74
CA PHE A 219 -1.08 4.23 15.88
C PHE A 219 -0.98 4.92 14.52
N VAL A 220 -1.75 4.39 13.55
CA VAL A 220 -1.94 4.99 12.23
C VAL A 220 -3.32 5.62 12.18
N SER A 221 -3.39 6.93 11.97
CA SER A 221 -4.67 7.61 11.72
C SER A 221 -5.23 7.21 10.35
N GLU A 222 -6.55 7.14 10.24
CA GLU A 222 -7.25 6.86 8.98
C GLU A 222 -6.90 7.85 7.86
N ASP A 223 -6.54 9.10 8.20
CA ASP A 223 -6.12 10.11 7.23
C ASP A 223 -4.79 9.78 6.54
N LEU A 224 -3.96 8.97 7.18
CA LEU A 224 -2.67 8.55 6.66
C LEU A 224 -2.76 7.33 5.73
N LEU A 225 -3.90 6.67 5.66
CA LEU A 225 -4.09 5.50 4.82
C LEU A 225 -4.00 5.88 3.33
N VAL A 226 -3.32 5.04 2.55
CA VAL A 226 -3.23 5.16 1.09
C VAL A 226 -4.16 4.15 0.40
N GLY A 227 -4.16 2.88 0.88
CA GLY A 227 -5.02 1.86 0.32
C GLY A 227 -4.66 0.44 0.79
N LYS A 228 -5.42 -0.54 0.30
CA LYS A 228 -5.25 -1.98 0.59
C LYS A 228 -4.39 -2.64 -0.48
N ALA A 229 -3.30 -3.28 -0.07
CA ALA A 229 -2.51 -4.13 -0.95
C ALA A 229 -3.29 -5.43 -1.23
N PHE A 230 -3.32 -5.88 -2.49
CA PHE A 230 -4.15 -7.03 -2.83
C PHE A 230 -3.48 -8.08 -3.72
N ILE A 231 -2.42 -7.72 -4.48
CA ILE A 231 -1.75 -8.65 -5.39
C ILE A 231 -0.28 -8.27 -5.58
N ILE A 232 0.58 -9.26 -5.76
CA ILE A 232 1.94 -9.11 -6.27
C ILE A 232 1.86 -9.17 -7.80
N TRP A 233 2.10 -8.05 -8.48
CA TRP A 233 1.96 -8.02 -9.95
C TRP A 233 3.29 -8.19 -10.68
N LEU A 234 4.44 -8.01 -10.00
CA LEU A 234 5.76 -8.24 -10.56
C LEU A 234 6.78 -8.56 -9.45
N ASN A 235 7.62 -9.55 -9.68
CA ASN A 235 8.88 -9.79 -8.97
C ASN A 235 9.90 -10.33 -9.97
N LEU A 236 11.01 -9.61 -10.16
CA LEU A 236 12.03 -9.98 -11.15
C LEU A 236 12.99 -11.07 -10.61
N SER A 237 13.15 -11.16 -9.30
CA SER A 237 14.02 -12.16 -8.65
C SER A 237 13.30 -13.49 -8.43
N GLU A 238 11.99 -13.44 -8.13
CA GLU A 238 11.15 -14.61 -7.89
C GLU A 238 9.85 -14.52 -8.71
N PRO A 239 9.90 -14.84 -10.02
CA PRO A 239 8.73 -14.72 -10.89
C PRO A 239 7.53 -15.60 -10.50
N SER A 240 7.74 -16.66 -9.72
CA SER A 240 6.68 -17.54 -9.19
C SER A 240 5.69 -16.82 -8.27
N ARG A 241 6.09 -15.68 -7.72
CA ARG A 241 5.24 -14.85 -6.84
C ARG A 241 4.26 -13.95 -7.60
N ILE A 242 4.44 -13.82 -8.91
CA ILE A 242 3.57 -12.97 -9.74
C ILE A 242 2.17 -13.58 -9.80
N GLY A 243 1.17 -12.81 -9.38
CA GLY A 243 -0.22 -13.22 -9.29
C GLY A 243 -0.65 -13.67 -7.91
N ASP A 244 0.27 -13.77 -6.93
CA ASP A 244 -0.09 -14.11 -5.57
C ASP A 244 -0.97 -13.03 -4.95
N MET A 245 -2.12 -13.46 -4.41
CA MET A 245 -3.04 -12.58 -3.70
C MET A 245 -2.53 -12.33 -2.28
N ILE A 246 -2.50 -11.07 -1.88
CA ILE A 246 -2.12 -10.64 -0.54
C ILE A 246 -3.34 -10.79 0.36
N LYS A 247 -3.22 -11.68 1.35
CA LYS A 247 -4.28 -11.98 2.34
C LYS A 247 -3.86 -11.49 3.70
#